data_231c36fb26f57d481026a78ec3f4fd23
#
_entry.id   231c36fb26f57d481026a78ec3f4fd23
#
_cell.length_a   1.000
_cell.length_b   1.000
_cell.length_c   1.000
_cell.angle_alpha   90.00
_cell.angle_beta   90.00
_cell.angle_gamma   90.00
#
_symmetry.space_group_name_H-M   'P 1'
#
loop_
_entity.id
_entity.type
_entity.pdbx_description
1 polymer ?
#
loop_
_entity_poly.entity_id
_entity_poly.type
_entity_poly.pdbx_seq_one_letter_code
_entity_poly.pdbx_strand_id
1 'polypeptide(L)'
;MKPYNYSLKKMENYNTKVDEYIEKSPDFAQPILNYLRKTVHEFCPETEEAIKWKFPTFMYKGKILCSVVSFKQYCSMGFWLHQEMKTIKEIETDAEKSNMFSLGKITKIEDLPSKPQLKKLIKEAMELTDMGVTMKKAPPTKTEIEVPEYFKIALNENKKASEVFEKASPSFRKEYVMWIIDAKTETTRNKRMEQALEWIAEGKGRNWKYEKKHLN
;
A
#
# COMPACT_ATOMS: atom_id res chain seq x y z
N MET A 1 46.49 18.79 6.96
CA MET A 1 45.30 17.98 7.25
C MET A 1 44.10 18.67 6.62
N LYS A 2 43.51 18.13 5.56
CA LYS A 2 42.30 18.67 4.93
C LYS A 2 41.09 18.24 5.74
N PRO A 3 40.14 19.11 6.13
CA PRO A 3 38.93 18.68 6.82
C PRO A 3 38.10 17.81 5.85
N TYR A 4 37.82 16.62 6.27
CA TYR A 4 37.08 15.61 5.55
C TYR A 4 35.64 16.10 5.25
N ASN A 5 35.31 16.20 4.00
CA ASN A 5 34.07 16.78 3.46
C ASN A 5 32.82 15.89 3.74
N TYR A 6 32.53 15.63 5.02
CA TYR A 6 31.38 14.84 5.45
C TYR A 6 30.04 15.56 5.23
N SER A 7 30.09 16.91 5.16
CA SER A 7 28.88 17.75 5.05
C SER A 7 28.30 17.82 3.63
N LEU A 8 29.13 17.80 2.60
CA LEU A 8 28.67 17.95 1.20
C LEU A 8 28.07 16.65 0.66
N LYS A 9 28.65 15.48 0.98
CA LYS A 9 28.09 14.19 0.55
C LYS A 9 26.73 13.86 1.17
N LYS A 10 26.37 14.55 2.28
CA LYS A 10 25.13 14.37 3.00
C LYS A 10 23.95 15.12 2.33
N MET A 11 24.21 16.10 1.46
CA MET A 11 23.17 16.86 0.76
C MET A 11 22.81 16.29 -0.62
N GLU A 12 23.67 15.47 -1.22
CA GLU A 12 23.44 14.91 -2.55
C GLU A 12 22.27 13.92 -2.64
N ASN A 13 21.89 13.31 -1.51
CA ASN A 13 20.84 12.30 -1.46
C ASN A 13 19.46 12.82 -0.98
N TYR A 14 19.37 14.13 -0.67
CA TYR A 14 18.12 14.76 -0.25
C TYR A 14 17.32 15.22 -1.48
N ASN A 15 16.02 14.96 -1.46
CA ASN A 15 15.12 15.29 -2.57
C ASN A 15 14.21 16.46 -2.19
N THR A 16 14.25 17.54 -2.97
CA THR A 16 13.43 18.74 -2.73
C THR A 16 11.92 18.46 -2.72
N LYS A 17 11.45 17.44 -3.43
CA LYS A 17 10.04 17.02 -3.36
C LYS A 17 9.67 16.43 -1.99
N VAL A 18 10.64 15.90 -1.25
CA VAL A 18 10.43 15.46 0.13
C VAL A 18 10.37 16.67 1.05
N ASP A 19 11.19 17.72 0.81
CA ASP A 19 11.07 19.00 1.53
C ASP A 19 9.67 19.58 1.36
N GLU A 20 9.21 19.71 0.12
CA GLU A 20 7.86 20.20 -0.20
C GLU A 20 6.75 19.36 0.45
N TYR A 21 6.91 18.04 0.52
CA TYR A 21 5.95 17.17 1.18
C TYR A 21 5.88 17.45 2.68
N ILE A 22 7.03 17.61 3.32
CA ILE A 22 7.11 17.90 4.76
C ILE A 22 6.51 19.27 5.06
N GLU A 23 6.85 20.30 4.28
CA GLU A 23 6.32 21.65 4.43
C GLU A 23 4.80 21.74 4.28
N LYS A 24 4.22 20.94 3.37
CA LYS A 24 2.77 20.85 3.15
C LYS A 24 2.04 19.95 4.14
N SER A 25 2.77 19.23 5.00
CA SER A 25 2.19 18.36 6.02
C SER A 25 1.68 19.18 7.22
N PRO A 26 0.71 18.68 8.00
CA PRO A 26 0.26 19.35 9.23
C PRO A 26 1.42 19.67 10.17
N ASP A 27 1.31 20.76 10.92
CA ASP A 27 2.39 21.28 11.80
C ASP A 27 2.92 20.23 12.77
N PHE A 28 2.04 19.41 13.36
CA PHE A 28 2.47 18.32 14.27
C PHE A 28 3.30 17.26 13.56
N ALA A 29 3.09 17.07 12.26
CA ALA A 29 3.72 16.02 11.48
C ALA A 29 5.14 16.40 11.04
N GLN A 30 5.39 17.68 10.78
CA GLN A 30 6.67 18.16 10.26
C GLN A 30 7.88 17.77 11.13
N PRO A 31 7.88 17.95 12.46
CA PRO A 31 8.99 17.51 13.30
C PRO A 31 9.17 15.98 13.30
N ILE A 32 8.07 15.21 13.23
CA ILE A 32 8.11 13.75 13.17
C ILE A 32 8.75 13.28 11.86
N LEU A 33 8.29 13.81 10.74
CA LEU A 33 8.80 13.47 9.41
C LEU A 33 10.28 13.84 9.25
N ASN A 34 10.68 15.03 9.73
CA ASN A 34 12.08 15.46 9.74
C ASN A 34 12.96 14.57 10.61
N TYR A 35 12.47 14.16 11.78
CA TYR A 35 13.19 13.25 12.67
C TYR A 35 13.38 11.88 12.00
N LEU A 36 12.33 11.31 11.41
CA LEU A 36 12.40 10.02 10.72
C LEU A 36 13.32 10.09 9.51
N ARG A 37 13.21 11.13 8.68
CA ARG A 37 14.10 11.38 7.53
C ARG A 37 15.56 11.39 7.95
N LYS A 38 15.89 12.20 8.96
CA LYS A 38 17.25 12.30 9.51
C LYS A 38 17.74 10.96 10.05
N THR A 39 16.88 10.22 10.72
CA THR A 39 17.20 8.91 11.30
C THR A 39 17.50 7.88 10.22
N VAL A 40 16.72 7.86 9.12
CA VAL A 40 16.98 6.97 8.00
C VAL A 40 18.33 7.28 7.36
N HIS A 41 18.65 8.55 7.07
CA HIS A 41 19.95 8.93 6.51
C HIS A 41 21.13 8.66 7.47
N GLU A 42 20.90 8.77 8.77
CA GLU A 42 21.93 8.48 9.77
C GLU A 42 22.33 7.00 9.77
N PHE A 43 21.34 6.10 9.67
CA PHE A 43 21.56 4.66 9.75
C PHE A 43 21.66 3.95 8.39
N CYS A 44 21.24 4.61 7.32
CA CYS A 44 21.42 4.18 5.94
C CYS A 44 21.95 5.37 5.11
N PRO A 45 23.26 5.72 5.21
CA PRO A 45 23.83 6.89 4.50
C PRO A 45 23.76 6.79 2.97
N GLU A 46 23.60 5.58 2.43
CA GLU A 46 23.46 5.30 1.00
C GLU A 46 22.03 5.40 0.51
N THR A 47 21.09 5.80 1.40
CA THR A 47 19.68 5.90 1.01
C THR A 47 19.47 7.05 0.01
N GLU A 48 18.62 6.79 -0.97
CA GLU A 48 18.13 7.78 -1.92
C GLU A 48 16.67 8.08 -1.62
N GLU A 49 16.28 9.35 -1.72
CA GLU A 49 14.91 9.76 -1.50
C GLU A 49 14.11 9.83 -2.79
N ALA A 50 12.87 9.37 -2.75
CA ALA A 50 11.93 9.47 -3.84
C ALA A 50 10.52 9.78 -3.32
N ILE A 51 9.65 10.32 -4.17
CA ILE A 51 8.21 10.33 -3.91
C ILE A 51 7.59 9.17 -4.69
N LYS A 52 7.02 8.20 -3.97
CA LYS A 52 6.24 7.10 -4.54
C LYS A 52 4.87 7.08 -3.88
N TRP A 53 3.82 6.84 -4.68
CA TRP A 53 2.42 6.84 -4.20
C TRP A 53 2.04 8.12 -3.42
N LYS A 54 2.64 9.27 -3.78
CA LYS A 54 2.44 10.60 -3.20
C LYS A 54 3.03 10.81 -1.80
N PHE A 55 3.96 9.98 -1.34
CA PHE A 55 4.64 10.16 -0.05
C PHE A 55 6.15 9.83 -0.12
N PRO A 56 6.94 10.33 0.83
CA PRO A 56 8.37 10.08 0.91
C PRO A 56 8.69 8.60 1.05
N THR A 57 9.58 8.15 0.19
CA THR A 57 10.05 6.76 0.13
C THR A 57 11.58 6.77 0.09
N PHE A 58 12.18 5.98 0.94
CA PHE A 58 13.62 5.81 1.06
C PHE A 58 14.04 4.53 0.35
N MET A 59 14.96 4.69 -0.58
CA MET A 59 15.47 3.61 -1.44
C MET A 59 16.85 3.19 -0.96
N TYR A 60 17.15 1.90 -1.03
CA TYR A 60 18.48 1.35 -0.80
C TYR A 60 18.83 0.36 -1.90
N LYS A 61 19.94 0.59 -2.59
CA LYS A 61 20.36 -0.22 -3.75
C LYS A 61 19.25 -0.41 -4.80
N GLY A 62 18.52 0.65 -5.11
CA GLY A 62 17.43 0.66 -6.09
C GLY A 62 16.13 -0.03 -5.64
N LYS A 63 16.08 -0.56 -4.41
CA LYS A 63 14.88 -1.18 -3.82
C LYS A 63 14.28 -0.28 -2.73
N ILE A 64 12.98 -0.42 -2.49
CA ILE A 64 12.32 0.33 -1.41
C ILE A 64 12.77 -0.25 -0.07
N LEU A 65 13.31 0.60 0.80
CA LEU A 65 13.65 0.27 2.17
C LEU A 65 12.47 0.51 3.10
N CYS A 66 12.01 1.77 3.14
CA CYS A 66 10.89 2.20 3.96
C CYS A 66 10.22 3.43 3.37
N SER A 67 9.04 3.77 3.90
CA SER A 67 8.30 4.96 3.53
C SER A 67 7.73 5.62 4.78
N VAL A 68 7.52 6.93 4.72
CA VAL A 68 6.84 7.70 5.76
C VAL A 68 5.65 8.43 5.17
N VAL A 69 4.57 8.50 5.94
CA VAL A 69 3.33 9.15 5.48
C VAL A 69 2.75 10.01 6.58
N SER A 70 2.21 11.15 6.17
CA SER A 70 1.43 12.05 7.03
C SER A 70 -0.05 11.95 6.65
N PHE A 71 -0.88 11.72 7.65
CA PHE A 71 -2.32 11.83 7.59
C PHE A 71 -2.79 13.07 8.34
N LYS A 72 -4.09 13.33 8.37
CA LYS A 72 -4.63 14.52 9.04
C LYS A 72 -4.33 14.57 10.55
N GLN A 73 -4.22 13.42 11.23
CA GLN A 73 -4.13 13.33 12.68
C GLN A 73 -2.93 12.51 13.19
N TYR A 74 -2.20 11.85 12.32
CA TYR A 74 -1.04 11.03 12.69
C TYR A 74 -0.08 10.85 11.51
N CYS A 75 1.15 10.51 11.81
CA CYS A 75 2.11 9.99 10.84
C CYS A 75 2.22 8.48 10.98
N SER A 76 2.82 7.84 10.00
CA SER A 76 3.21 6.45 10.09
C SER A 76 4.47 6.18 9.29
N MET A 77 5.23 5.15 9.69
CA MET A 77 6.38 4.64 8.96
C MET A 77 6.20 3.16 8.71
N GLY A 78 6.53 2.72 7.49
CA GLY A 78 6.46 1.32 7.11
C GLY A 78 7.71 0.84 6.39
N PHE A 79 8.13 -0.39 6.67
CA PHE A 79 9.23 -1.05 5.99
C PHE A 79 8.69 -1.96 4.88
N TRP A 80 9.35 -1.93 3.71
CA TRP A 80 8.88 -2.71 2.56
C TRP A 80 8.85 -4.22 2.84
N LEU A 81 9.87 -4.72 3.53
CA LEU A 81 9.99 -6.13 3.88
C LEU A 81 9.49 -6.47 5.29
N HIS A 82 8.56 -5.66 5.85
CA HIS A 82 8.09 -5.81 7.23
C HIS A 82 7.66 -7.23 7.63
N GLN A 83 7.06 -7.99 6.70
CA GLN A 83 6.62 -9.37 6.97
C GLN A 83 7.78 -10.33 7.26
N GLU A 84 8.97 -10.06 6.72
CA GLU A 84 10.17 -10.87 6.89
C GLU A 84 11.05 -10.35 8.07
N MET A 85 10.75 -9.15 8.62
CA MET A 85 11.52 -8.55 9.71
C MET A 85 11.14 -9.13 11.07
N LYS A 86 12.15 -9.61 11.81
CA LYS A 86 11.99 -10.13 13.17
C LYS A 86 11.78 -9.00 14.18
N THR A 87 12.55 -7.91 14.03
CA THR A 87 12.52 -6.76 14.95
C THR A 87 11.15 -6.07 14.97
N ILE A 88 10.42 -6.02 13.86
CA ILE A 88 9.05 -5.49 13.84
C ILE A 88 8.14 -6.34 14.73
N LYS A 89 8.22 -7.67 14.60
CA LYS A 89 7.41 -8.61 15.41
C LYS A 89 7.70 -8.50 16.92
N GLU A 90 8.91 -8.10 17.29
CA GLU A 90 9.31 -7.86 18.70
C GLU A 90 8.76 -6.51 19.24
N ILE A 91 8.53 -5.54 18.35
CA ILE A 91 8.08 -4.18 18.69
C ILE A 91 6.56 -4.05 18.62
N GLU A 92 5.88 -4.90 17.85
CA GLU A 92 4.41 -4.94 17.74
C GLU A 92 3.77 -5.33 19.08
N THR A 93 3.74 -4.40 20.03
CA THR A 93 2.83 -4.42 21.14
C THR A 93 1.58 -3.64 20.74
N ASP A 94 0.43 -4.33 20.62
CA ASP A 94 -0.93 -3.78 20.57
C ASP A 94 -1.35 -2.83 19.43
N ALA A 95 -0.51 -2.55 18.45
CA ALA A 95 -0.94 -1.82 17.26
C ALA A 95 -1.79 -2.75 16.39
N GLU A 96 -3.06 -2.43 16.21
CA GLU A 96 -3.94 -3.05 15.22
C GLU A 96 -3.15 -3.37 13.94
N LYS A 97 -3.13 -4.62 13.53
CA LYS A 97 -2.39 -5.17 12.39
C LYS A 97 -2.60 -4.35 11.11
N SER A 98 -1.86 -3.27 10.99
CA SER A 98 -1.87 -2.41 9.82
C SER A 98 -0.91 -2.99 8.79
N ASN A 99 -1.44 -3.46 7.69
CA ASN A 99 -0.76 -4.25 6.67
C ASN A 99 0.39 -3.57 5.92
N MET A 100 0.63 -2.28 6.08
CA MET A 100 1.64 -1.55 5.29
C MET A 100 2.50 -0.57 6.09
N PHE A 101 2.02 -0.07 7.21
CA PHE A 101 2.74 0.87 8.06
C PHE A 101 2.97 0.28 9.44
N SER A 102 4.09 -0.39 9.58
CA SER A 102 4.42 -1.29 10.69
C SER A 102 4.65 -0.62 12.03
N LEU A 103 4.83 0.71 12.07
CA LEU A 103 5.03 1.42 13.34
C LEU A 103 3.75 2.09 13.87
N GLY A 104 2.59 1.75 13.33
CA GLY A 104 1.30 2.24 13.83
C GLY A 104 1.08 3.74 13.63
N LYS A 105 0.26 4.33 14.50
CA LYS A 105 -0.07 5.76 14.49
C LYS A 105 0.91 6.54 15.37
N ILE A 106 1.57 7.55 14.80
CA ILE A 106 2.57 8.39 15.44
C ILE A 106 2.03 9.82 15.47
N THR A 107 1.75 10.36 16.65
CA THR A 107 1.21 11.71 16.82
C THR A 107 2.26 12.68 17.36
N LYS A 108 3.31 12.17 17.98
CA LYS A 108 4.46 12.89 18.54
C LYS A 108 5.72 12.03 18.48
N ILE A 109 6.88 12.63 18.68
CA ILE A 109 8.17 11.93 18.57
C ILE A 109 8.30 10.81 19.61
N GLU A 110 7.70 10.99 20.77
CA GLU A 110 7.72 10.02 21.88
C GLU A 110 6.95 8.73 21.57
N ASP A 111 6.05 8.75 20.58
CA ASP A 111 5.33 7.55 20.11
C ASP A 111 6.24 6.65 19.24
N LEU A 112 7.39 7.15 18.81
CA LEU A 112 8.34 6.39 18.01
C LEU A 112 9.10 5.36 18.85
N PRO A 113 9.48 4.23 18.26
CA PRO A 113 10.48 3.36 18.88
C PRO A 113 11.74 4.14 19.23
N SER A 114 12.43 3.72 20.28
CA SER A 114 13.69 4.33 20.67
C SER A 114 14.70 4.37 19.51
N LYS A 115 15.60 5.33 19.53
CA LYS A 115 16.61 5.47 18.47
C LYS A 115 17.43 4.18 18.21
N PRO A 116 17.84 3.39 19.24
CA PRO A 116 18.46 2.08 19.03
C PRO A 116 17.53 1.07 18.31
N GLN A 117 16.23 1.08 18.63
CA GLN A 117 15.25 0.21 17.95
C GLN A 117 15.06 0.62 16.50
N LEU A 118 14.94 1.92 16.20
CA LEU A 118 14.90 2.43 14.82
C LEU A 118 16.15 2.04 14.03
N LYS A 119 17.33 2.13 14.65
CA LYS A 119 18.59 1.66 14.07
C LYS A 119 18.53 0.17 13.73
N LYS A 120 18.05 -0.66 14.67
CA LYS A 120 17.91 -2.11 14.47
C LYS A 120 16.97 -2.42 13.29
N LEU A 121 15.82 -1.74 13.22
CA LEU A 121 14.86 -1.87 12.13
C LEU A 121 15.47 -1.52 10.76
N ILE A 122 16.12 -0.35 10.66
CA ILE A 122 16.73 0.10 9.40
C ILE A 122 17.82 -0.86 8.95
N LYS A 123 18.68 -1.31 9.87
CA LYS A 123 19.77 -2.25 9.56
C LYS A 123 19.23 -3.61 9.13
N GLU A 124 18.22 -4.17 9.80
CA GLU A 124 17.59 -5.43 9.40
C GLU A 124 16.95 -5.31 8.00
N ALA A 125 16.29 -4.20 7.69
CA ALA A 125 15.72 -3.97 6.36
C ALA A 125 16.81 -3.90 5.27
N MET A 126 17.98 -3.29 5.58
CA MET A 126 19.15 -3.28 4.68
C MET A 126 19.69 -4.69 4.46
N GLU A 127 19.90 -5.46 5.53
CA GLU A 127 20.39 -6.84 5.47
C GLU A 127 19.48 -7.74 4.64
N LEU A 128 18.16 -7.67 4.85
CA LEU A 128 17.19 -8.41 4.03
C LEU A 128 17.26 -8.00 2.55
N THR A 129 17.47 -6.71 2.28
CA THR A 129 17.65 -6.21 0.92
C THR A 129 18.93 -6.76 0.28
N ASP A 130 20.04 -6.81 1.03
CA ASP A 130 21.32 -7.33 0.59
C ASP A 130 21.27 -8.85 0.34
N MET A 131 20.51 -9.57 1.14
CA MET A 131 20.22 -11.00 0.95
C MET A 131 19.32 -11.27 -0.26
N GLY A 132 18.82 -10.24 -0.95
CA GLY A 132 17.92 -10.39 -2.09
C GLY A 132 16.51 -10.84 -1.71
N VAL A 133 16.12 -10.72 -0.44
CA VAL A 133 14.76 -11.05 0.00
C VAL A 133 13.75 -10.18 -0.73
N THR A 134 12.67 -10.79 -1.18
CA THR A 134 11.55 -10.11 -1.84
C THR A 134 10.27 -10.38 -1.07
N MET A 135 9.32 -9.45 -1.15
CA MET A 135 7.99 -9.70 -0.59
C MET A 135 7.41 -10.99 -1.18
N LYS A 136 7.00 -11.90 -0.31
CA LYS A 136 6.18 -13.02 -0.74
C LYS A 136 4.89 -12.47 -1.32
N LYS A 137 4.63 -12.80 -2.58
CA LYS A 137 3.29 -12.54 -3.13
C LYS A 137 2.31 -13.30 -2.23
N ALA A 138 1.36 -12.59 -1.63
CA ALA A 138 0.27 -13.26 -0.95
C ALA A 138 -0.27 -14.32 -1.90
N PRO A 139 -0.47 -15.57 -1.46
CA PRO A 139 -1.11 -16.56 -2.30
C PRO A 139 -2.41 -15.91 -2.80
N PRO A 140 -2.76 -16.09 -4.09
CA PRO A 140 -4.02 -15.61 -4.58
C PRO A 140 -5.08 -16.16 -3.64
N THR A 141 -5.73 -15.28 -2.89
CA THR A 141 -6.86 -15.69 -2.06
C THR A 141 -7.90 -16.25 -3.01
N LYS A 142 -7.90 -17.56 -3.17
CA LYS A 142 -9.02 -18.31 -3.74
C LYS A 142 -10.20 -18.25 -2.76
N THR A 143 -10.65 -17.06 -2.45
CA THR A 143 -12.00 -16.91 -1.95
C THR A 143 -12.88 -16.99 -3.18
N GLU A 144 -13.19 -18.23 -3.59
CA GLU A 144 -14.37 -18.45 -4.42
C GLU A 144 -15.53 -17.83 -3.65
N ILE A 145 -15.97 -16.67 -4.13
CA ILE A 145 -17.17 -16.07 -3.58
C ILE A 145 -18.30 -16.92 -4.12
N GLU A 146 -19.04 -17.51 -3.20
CA GLU A 146 -20.24 -18.26 -3.53
C GLU A 146 -21.20 -17.31 -4.27
N VAL A 147 -21.51 -17.66 -5.51
CA VAL A 147 -22.47 -16.92 -6.34
C VAL A 147 -23.86 -17.22 -5.77
N PRO A 148 -24.61 -16.20 -5.33
CA PRO A 148 -25.96 -16.42 -4.81
C PRO A 148 -26.88 -17.10 -5.81
N GLU A 149 -27.75 -17.98 -5.33
CA GLU A 149 -28.63 -18.80 -6.17
C GLU A 149 -29.49 -17.95 -7.14
N TYR A 150 -30.05 -16.85 -6.64
CA TYR A 150 -30.83 -15.92 -7.46
C TYR A 150 -30.00 -15.32 -8.61
N PHE A 151 -28.70 -15.16 -8.46
CA PHE A 151 -27.84 -14.63 -9.53
C PHE A 151 -27.41 -15.74 -10.49
N LYS A 152 -27.23 -16.99 -10.01
CA LYS A 152 -27.00 -18.14 -10.89
C LYS A 152 -28.21 -18.37 -11.82
N ILE A 153 -29.43 -18.30 -11.29
CA ILE A 153 -30.65 -18.41 -12.08
C ILE A 153 -30.67 -17.34 -13.18
N ALA A 154 -30.45 -16.08 -12.81
CA ALA A 154 -30.45 -14.96 -13.77
C ALA A 154 -29.34 -15.10 -14.84
N LEU A 155 -28.14 -15.60 -14.47
CA LEU A 155 -27.08 -15.91 -15.44
C LEU A 155 -27.49 -17.02 -16.40
N ASN A 156 -28.13 -18.09 -15.92
CA ASN A 156 -28.59 -19.21 -16.75
C ASN A 156 -29.65 -18.83 -17.80
N GLU A 157 -30.45 -17.82 -17.46
CA GLU A 157 -31.44 -17.24 -18.37
C GLU A 157 -30.80 -16.39 -19.51
N ASN A 158 -29.57 -15.92 -19.27
CA ASN A 158 -28.80 -15.15 -20.26
C ASN A 158 -27.53 -15.90 -20.69
N LYS A 159 -27.66 -16.75 -21.69
CA LYS A 159 -26.60 -17.63 -22.19
C LYS A 159 -25.28 -16.90 -22.46
N LYS A 160 -25.35 -15.70 -23.08
CA LYS A 160 -24.13 -14.91 -23.38
C LYS A 160 -23.43 -14.40 -22.14
N ALA A 161 -24.19 -13.90 -21.16
CA ALA A 161 -23.64 -13.48 -19.88
C ALA A 161 -23.05 -14.65 -19.10
N SER A 162 -23.72 -15.82 -19.09
CA SER A 162 -23.21 -17.03 -18.43
C SER A 162 -21.86 -17.46 -18.99
N GLU A 163 -21.73 -17.57 -20.32
CA GLU A 163 -20.49 -17.97 -20.98
C GLU A 163 -19.31 -17.02 -20.66
N VAL A 164 -19.57 -15.72 -20.66
CA VAL A 164 -18.55 -14.72 -20.31
C VAL A 164 -18.19 -14.79 -18.83
N PHE A 165 -19.18 -14.93 -17.95
CA PHE A 165 -18.97 -14.99 -16.51
C PHE A 165 -18.16 -16.22 -16.07
N GLU A 166 -18.42 -17.39 -16.66
CA GLU A 166 -17.69 -18.63 -16.38
C GLU A 166 -16.23 -18.55 -16.81
N LYS A 167 -15.94 -17.96 -17.96
CA LYS A 167 -14.58 -17.79 -18.51
C LYS A 167 -13.83 -16.62 -17.86
N ALA A 168 -14.52 -15.74 -17.13
CA ALA A 168 -13.94 -14.55 -16.54
C ALA A 168 -13.01 -14.86 -15.36
N SER A 169 -12.08 -13.93 -15.10
CA SER A 169 -11.18 -14.03 -13.96
C SER A 169 -11.93 -14.04 -12.60
N PRO A 170 -11.37 -14.66 -11.56
CA PRO A 170 -11.98 -14.64 -10.23
C PRO A 170 -12.25 -13.21 -9.71
N SER A 171 -11.39 -12.25 -10.05
CA SER A 171 -11.57 -10.84 -9.68
C SER A 171 -12.80 -10.24 -10.36
N PHE A 172 -12.96 -10.45 -11.65
CA PHE A 172 -14.13 -9.99 -12.42
C PHE A 172 -15.43 -10.54 -11.82
N ARG A 173 -15.49 -11.84 -11.58
CA ARG A 173 -16.66 -12.49 -10.97
C ARG A 173 -16.96 -11.93 -9.59
N LYS A 174 -15.91 -11.75 -8.76
CA LYS A 174 -16.01 -11.20 -7.40
C LYS A 174 -16.63 -9.81 -7.39
N GLU A 175 -16.23 -8.92 -8.28
CA GLU A 175 -16.73 -7.54 -8.32
C GLU A 175 -18.25 -7.48 -8.57
N TYR A 176 -18.76 -8.28 -9.48
CA TYR A 176 -20.19 -8.35 -9.76
C TYR A 176 -20.97 -8.98 -8.63
N VAL A 177 -20.51 -10.12 -8.11
CA VAL A 177 -21.18 -10.82 -7.01
C VAL A 177 -21.28 -9.92 -5.77
N MET A 178 -20.17 -9.27 -5.38
CA MET A 178 -20.17 -8.37 -4.24
C MET A 178 -21.09 -7.17 -4.44
N TRP A 179 -21.09 -6.58 -5.65
CA TRP A 179 -21.96 -5.45 -5.96
C TRP A 179 -23.46 -5.82 -5.86
N ILE A 180 -23.84 -7.02 -6.25
CA ILE A 180 -25.20 -7.51 -6.17
C ILE A 180 -25.59 -7.81 -4.71
N ILE A 181 -24.72 -8.49 -3.96
CA ILE A 181 -24.95 -8.83 -2.55
C ILE A 181 -25.08 -7.57 -1.67
N ASP A 182 -24.31 -6.54 -1.97
CA ASP A 182 -24.27 -5.28 -1.21
C ASP A 182 -25.54 -4.40 -1.40
N ALA A 183 -26.52 -4.87 -2.18
CA ALA A 183 -27.79 -4.19 -2.37
C ALA A 183 -28.68 -4.34 -1.12
N LYS A 184 -29.00 -3.22 -0.48
CA LYS A 184 -29.81 -3.20 0.76
C LYS A 184 -31.30 -3.53 0.55
N THR A 185 -31.81 -3.36 -0.68
CA THR A 185 -33.22 -3.64 -1.01
C THR A 185 -33.31 -4.57 -2.21
N GLU A 186 -34.39 -5.34 -2.28
CA GLU A 186 -34.66 -6.24 -3.39
C GLU A 186 -34.77 -5.48 -4.73
N THR A 187 -35.45 -4.36 -4.75
CA THR A 187 -35.56 -3.50 -5.94
C THR A 187 -34.19 -3.06 -6.45
N THR A 188 -33.27 -2.68 -5.56
CA THR A 188 -31.91 -2.30 -5.94
C THR A 188 -31.13 -3.51 -6.46
N ARG A 189 -31.30 -4.67 -5.82
CA ARG A 189 -30.63 -5.91 -6.21
C ARG A 189 -31.06 -6.33 -7.63
N ASN A 190 -32.35 -6.30 -7.92
CA ASN A 190 -32.88 -6.66 -9.23
C ASN A 190 -32.35 -5.73 -10.33
N LYS A 191 -32.35 -4.42 -10.11
CA LYS A 191 -31.77 -3.44 -11.04
C LYS A 191 -30.27 -3.69 -11.27
N ARG A 192 -29.53 -4.03 -10.21
CA ARG A 192 -28.11 -4.35 -10.32
C ARG A 192 -27.87 -5.65 -11.10
N MET A 193 -28.72 -6.65 -10.92
CA MET A 193 -28.65 -7.91 -11.67
C MET A 193 -28.89 -7.70 -13.17
N GLU A 194 -29.96 -6.99 -13.55
CA GLU A 194 -30.24 -6.65 -14.96
C GLU A 194 -29.03 -5.95 -15.60
N GLN A 195 -28.50 -4.93 -14.94
CA GLN A 195 -27.35 -4.18 -15.42
C GLN A 195 -26.06 -5.03 -15.46
N ALA A 196 -25.89 -5.95 -14.50
CA ALA A 196 -24.77 -6.90 -14.49
C ALA A 196 -24.82 -7.84 -15.69
N LEU A 197 -25.97 -8.43 -15.98
CA LEU A 197 -26.16 -9.32 -17.11
C LEU A 197 -25.83 -8.64 -18.45
N GLU A 198 -26.29 -7.41 -18.65
CA GLU A 198 -25.96 -6.59 -19.82
C GLU A 198 -24.45 -6.39 -19.96
N TRP A 199 -23.81 -5.87 -18.91
CA TRP A 199 -22.37 -5.55 -18.95
C TRP A 199 -21.48 -6.78 -19.04
N ILE A 200 -21.85 -7.86 -18.35
CA ILE A 200 -21.13 -9.13 -18.42
C ILE A 200 -21.20 -9.70 -19.84
N ALA A 201 -22.40 -9.70 -20.46
CA ALA A 201 -22.58 -10.17 -21.85
C ALA A 201 -21.73 -9.37 -22.84
N GLU A 202 -21.42 -8.13 -22.55
CA GLU A 202 -20.51 -7.29 -23.34
C GLU A 202 -19.03 -7.43 -22.95
N GLY A 203 -18.70 -8.26 -21.95
CA GLY A 203 -17.32 -8.42 -21.43
C GLY A 203 -16.79 -7.21 -20.66
N LYS A 204 -17.65 -6.31 -20.22
CA LYS A 204 -17.29 -5.10 -19.50
C LYS A 204 -17.07 -5.39 -18.01
N GLY A 205 -16.01 -4.84 -17.40
CA GLY A 205 -15.83 -4.83 -15.96
C GLY A 205 -16.86 -3.93 -15.26
N ARG A 206 -17.22 -4.21 -14.01
CA ARG A 206 -18.20 -3.38 -13.26
C ARG A 206 -17.88 -1.88 -13.29
N ASN A 207 -16.61 -1.53 -13.25
CA ASN A 207 -16.13 -0.15 -13.20
C ASN A 207 -15.74 0.40 -14.60
N TRP A 208 -16.12 -0.24 -15.67
CA TRP A 208 -15.71 0.10 -17.04
C TRP A 208 -15.91 1.58 -17.42
N LYS A 209 -16.92 2.24 -16.85
CA LYS A 209 -17.17 3.67 -17.07
C LYS A 209 -16.09 4.58 -16.53
N TYR A 210 -15.33 4.11 -15.54
CA TYR A 210 -14.27 4.85 -14.86
C TYR A 210 -12.86 4.40 -15.28
N GLU A 211 -12.76 3.33 -16.07
CA GLU A 211 -11.50 2.91 -16.66
C GLU A 211 -11.11 3.94 -17.71
N LYS A 212 -10.00 4.66 -17.44
CA LYS A 212 -9.43 5.57 -18.44
C LYS A 212 -9.12 4.74 -19.67
N LYS A 213 -9.79 5.03 -20.79
CA LYS A 213 -9.33 4.58 -22.11
C LYS A 213 -7.89 5.07 -22.24
N HIS A 214 -6.93 4.18 -22.17
CA HIS A 214 -5.60 4.45 -22.66
C HIS A 214 -5.79 4.63 -24.17
N LEU A 215 -5.96 5.87 -24.59
CA LEU A 215 -5.85 6.26 -25.99
C LEU A 215 -4.39 6.04 -26.37
N ASN A 216 -4.17 5.08 -27.25
CA ASN A 216 -2.94 4.90 -27.99
C ASN A 216 -2.63 6.15 -28.82
#